data_7c25ee531e0c94e047bd0dd66dd89446
#
_entry.id   7c25ee531e0c94e047bd0dd66dd89446
#
_cell.length_a   1.000
_cell.length_b   1.000
_cell.length_c   1.000
_cell.angle_alpha   90.00
_cell.angle_beta   90.00
_cell.angle_gamma   90.00
#
_symmetry.space_group_name_H-M   'P 1'
#
loop_
_entity.id
_entity.type
_entity.pdbx_description
1 polymer ?
#
loop_
_entity_poly.entity_id
_entity_poly.type
_entity_poly.pdbx_seq_one_letter_code
_entity_poly.pdbx_strand_id
1 'polypeptide(L)'
;MNEPFAINRRAALARMGAGMGTLGLINSLQAATGMAPHFAPRAKRVIHLFMNGGPFGPDFLDPKPALKKFEGQRPEGTDLRTERPTGGLLNAPYKYTRHGQSGLPISELLPHTAKFADDLCVLRSVHTDNPNHGPALLLMNNGTMTPKVPSMGAWMSYGLGTENDNLPAYIVLCPGRPVRFSILWNSAFLPSQHQGVYINHSKIAPKEMIPWLRNAKLGPAAQRRQLDLMQALNREHLATQGGADLALQGRIEAMETAYRMQFAATD
;
A
#
# COMPACT_ATOMS: atom_id res chain seq x y z
N MET A 1 7.25 32.58 -14.49
CA MET A 1 5.91 31.98 -14.30
C MET A 1 6.11 30.47 -14.30
N ASN A 2 6.09 29.87 -13.12
CA ASN A 2 6.30 28.42 -12.99
C ASN A 2 4.94 27.76 -13.16
N GLU A 3 4.75 27.02 -14.25
CA GLU A 3 3.61 26.14 -14.38
C GLU A 3 3.61 25.11 -13.25
N PRO A 4 2.49 24.91 -12.52
CA PRO A 4 2.42 23.86 -11.54
C PRO A 4 2.53 22.50 -12.27
N PHE A 5 3.34 21.59 -11.73
CA PHE A 5 3.60 20.24 -12.22
C PHE A 5 2.30 19.45 -12.44
N ALA A 6 1.66 19.65 -13.56
CA ALA A 6 0.60 18.78 -14.03
C ALA A 6 1.23 17.47 -14.54
N ILE A 7 1.62 16.60 -13.61
CA ILE A 7 2.02 15.23 -13.98
C ILE A 7 0.74 14.55 -14.49
N ASN A 8 0.66 14.26 -15.78
CA ASN A 8 -0.45 13.47 -16.30
C ASN A 8 -0.40 12.06 -15.68
N ARG A 9 -1.56 11.38 -15.61
CA ARG A 9 -1.71 10.04 -14.99
C ARG A 9 -0.66 9.05 -15.49
N ARG A 10 -0.33 9.09 -16.78
CA ARG A 10 0.64 8.19 -17.41
C ARG A 10 2.07 8.46 -16.96
N ALA A 11 2.48 9.73 -16.86
CA ALA A 11 3.82 10.11 -16.38
C ALA A 11 3.99 9.83 -14.89
N ALA A 12 2.92 10.00 -14.09
CA ALA A 12 2.91 9.63 -12.68
C ALA A 12 3.11 8.12 -12.51
N LEU A 13 2.43 7.30 -13.29
CA LEU A 13 2.55 5.84 -13.25
C LEU A 13 3.89 5.33 -13.75
N ALA A 14 4.46 5.93 -14.80
CA ALA A 14 5.80 5.59 -15.29
C ALA A 14 6.91 5.89 -14.26
N ARG A 15 6.70 6.88 -13.37
CA ARG A 15 7.63 7.22 -12.30
C ARG A 15 7.44 6.41 -11.02
N MET A 16 6.34 5.67 -10.89
CA MET A 16 6.07 4.79 -9.75
C MET A 16 6.87 3.47 -9.79
N GLY A 17 8.01 3.47 -10.42
CA GLY A 17 8.96 2.37 -10.56
C GLY A 17 8.55 1.04 -9.93
N ALA A 18 8.37 0.02 -10.75
CA ALA A 18 8.54 -1.41 -10.49
C ALA A 18 7.87 -2.06 -9.27
N GLY A 19 6.83 -1.48 -8.68
CA GLY A 19 5.98 -2.22 -7.74
C GLY A 19 4.97 -3.11 -8.49
N MET A 20 4.66 -4.32 -7.98
CA MET A 20 3.71 -5.24 -8.61
C MET A 20 2.32 -4.64 -8.86
N GLY A 21 1.91 -3.65 -8.07
CA GLY A 21 0.67 -2.89 -8.28
C GLY A 21 0.67 -2.07 -9.57
N THR A 22 1.83 -1.63 -10.06
CA THR A 22 1.93 -0.87 -11.32
C THR A 22 1.67 -1.73 -12.55
N LEU A 23 2.00 -3.01 -12.54
CA LEU A 23 1.73 -3.90 -13.67
C LEU A 23 0.22 -4.08 -13.91
N GLY A 24 -0.56 -4.28 -12.85
CA GLY A 24 -2.03 -4.35 -12.94
C GLY A 24 -2.65 -3.01 -13.31
N LEU A 25 -2.12 -1.91 -12.78
CA LEU A 25 -2.62 -0.56 -13.03
C LEU A 25 -2.28 -0.06 -14.44
N ILE A 26 -1.09 -0.38 -14.97
CA ILE A 26 -0.70 -0.10 -16.35
C ILE A 26 -1.68 -0.77 -17.33
N ASN A 27 -2.05 -2.02 -17.09
CA ASN A 27 -3.03 -2.73 -17.93
C ASN A 27 -4.41 -2.07 -17.91
N SER A 28 -4.88 -1.62 -16.75
CA SER A 28 -6.18 -0.94 -16.62
C SER A 28 -6.18 0.44 -17.29
N LEU A 29 -5.05 1.15 -17.25
CA LEU A 29 -4.91 2.47 -17.90
C LEU A 29 -4.66 2.36 -19.40
N GLN A 30 -4.02 1.30 -19.87
CA GLN A 30 -3.91 1.01 -21.30
C GLN A 30 -5.29 0.73 -21.91
N ALA A 31 -6.19 0.06 -21.20
CA ALA A 31 -7.58 -0.11 -21.60
C ALA A 31 -8.32 1.24 -21.76
N ALA A 32 -8.05 2.20 -20.88
CA ALA A 32 -8.61 3.56 -20.96
C ALA A 32 -8.04 4.41 -22.10
N THR A 33 -6.85 4.06 -22.62
CA THR A 33 -6.19 4.75 -23.75
C THR A 33 -6.38 4.05 -25.09
N GLY A 34 -7.24 3.03 -25.17
CA GLY A 34 -7.46 2.25 -26.39
C GLY A 34 -6.38 1.21 -26.70
N MET A 35 -5.35 1.07 -25.85
CA MET A 35 -4.38 -0.01 -25.94
C MET A 35 -4.89 -1.20 -25.14
N ALA A 36 -5.19 -2.31 -25.80
CA ALA A 36 -5.60 -3.54 -25.12
C ALA A 36 -4.54 -4.02 -24.14
N PRO A 37 -4.89 -4.46 -22.92
CA PRO A 37 -3.95 -5.07 -22.00
C PRO A 37 -3.41 -6.38 -22.59
N HIS A 38 -2.16 -6.74 -22.25
CA HIS A 38 -1.55 -8.01 -22.69
C HIS A 38 -2.35 -9.24 -22.22
N PHE A 39 -3.06 -9.11 -21.12
CA PHE A 39 -3.94 -10.15 -20.55
C PHE A 39 -5.24 -9.52 -20.09
N ALA A 40 -6.36 -10.22 -20.23
CA ALA A 40 -7.64 -9.77 -19.71
C ALA A 40 -7.57 -9.60 -18.19
N PRO A 41 -7.92 -8.43 -17.63
CA PRO A 41 -7.91 -8.19 -16.20
C PRO A 41 -8.94 -9.07 -15.50
N ARG A 42 -8.54 -9.79 -14.44
CA ARG A 42 -9.42 -10.65 -13.65
C ARG A 42 -9.55 -10.17 -12.20
N ALA A 43 -8.49 -9.53 -11.68
CA ALA A 43 -8.47 -9.07 -10.30
C ALA A 43 -9.36 -7.85 -10.10
N LYS A 44 -10.27 -7.92 -9.15
CA LYS A 44 -11.15 -6.82 -8.73
C LYS A 44 -10.71 -6.18 -7.43
N ARG A 45 -9.95 -6.91 -6.61
CA ARG A 45 -9.48 -6.48 -5.30
C ARG A 45 -8.00 -6.80 -5.14
N VAL A 46 -7.29 -5.95 -4.40
CA VAL A 46 -5.88 -6.15 -4.09
C VAL A 46 -5.71 -6.20 -2.58
N ILE A 47 -5.07 -7.26 -2.10
CA ILE A 47 -4.66 -7.40 -0.71
C ILE A 47 -3.13 -7.41 -0.67
N HIS A 48 -2.54 -6.37 -0.08
CA HIS A 48 -1.10 -6.25 0.09
C HIS A 48 -0.70 -6.73 1.49
N LEU A 49 -0.16 -7.95 1.57
CA LEU A 49 0.37 -8.51 2.81
C LEU A 49 1.82 -8.06 2.98
N PHE A 50 2.01 -6.98 3.71
CA PHE A 50 3.33 -6.35 3.87
C PHE A 50 3.98 -6.76 5.19
N MET A 51 5.15 -7.38 5.10
CA MET A 51 5.97 -7.74 6.26
C MET A 51 6.94 -6.60 6.60
N ASN A 52 6.56 -5.79 7.59
CA ASN A 52 7.35 -4.67 8.07
C ASN A 52 8.69 -5.16 8.65
N GLY A 53 9.79 -4.53 8.27
CA GLY A 53 11.14 -4.88 8.70
C GLY A 53 11.89 -5.82 7.76
N GLY A 54 11.21 -6.43 6.81
CA GLY A 54 11.78 -7.29 5.77
C GLY A 54 12.29 -8.64 6.28
N PRO A 55 11.59 -9.73 6.00
CA PRO A 55 12.08 -11.07 6.31
C PRO A 55 13.32 -11.40 5.47
N PHE A 56 14.18 -12.27 5.98
CA PHE A 56 15.32 -12.78 5.24
C PHE A 56 14.82 -13.75 4.15
N GLY A 57 14.90 -13.33 2.88
CA GLY A 57 14.36 -14.10 1.74
C GLY A 57 14.80 -15.57 1.69
N PRO A 58 16.09 -15.90 2.00
CA PRO A 58 16.54 -17.28 2.07
C PRO A 58 15.86 -18.15 3.12
N ASP A 59 15.15 -17.59 4.10
CA ASP A 59 14.38 -18.38 5.07
C ASP A 59 13.00 -18.80 4.54
N PHE A 60 12.51 -18.21 3.44
CA PHE A 60 11.11 -18.36 3.01
C PHE A 60 10.92 -18.93 1.61
N LEU A 61 11.25 -18.19 0.56
CA LEU A 61 10.89 -18.51 -0.82
C LEU A 61 12.08 -18.44 -1.80
N ASP A 62 13.26 -18.08 -1.30
CA ASP A 62 14.46 -17.87 -2.13
C ASP A 62 15.66 -18.67 -1.63
N PRO A 63 15.67 -20.00 -1.77
CA PRO A 63 16.78 -20.84 -1.33
C PRO A 63 18.09 -20.42 -2.01
N LYS A 64 19.14 -20.22 -1.20
CA LYS A 64 20.48 -19.87 -1.68
C LYS A 64 21.50 -20.96 -1.28
N PRO A 65 21.64 -22.03 -2.04
CA PRO A 65 22.55 -23.13 -1.69
C PRO A 65 24.01 -22.69 -1.49
N ALA A 66 24.42 -21.61 -2.15
CA ALA A 66 25.76 -21.05 -2.00
C ALA A 66 26.02 -20.53 -0.57
N LEU A 67 25.01 -20.10 0.18
CA LEU A 67 25.18 -19.66 1.57
C LEU A 67 25.72 -20.78 2.44
N LYS A 68 25.29 -22.03 2.22
CA LYS A 68 25.84 -23.19 2.94
C LYS A 68 27.32 -23.41 2.64
N LYS A 69 27.72 -23.22 1.37
CA LYS A 69 29.13 -23.38 0.95
C LYS A 69 30.06 -22.35 1.57
N PHE A 70 29.57 -21.12 1.74
CA PHE A 70 30.36 -19.98 2.22
C PHE A 70 29.98 -19.55 3.66
N GLU A 71 29.32 -20.41 4.42
CA GLU A 71 28.89 -20.12 5.79
C GLU A 71 30.09 -19.73 6.66
N GLY A 72 29.94 -18.65 7.41
CA GLY A 72 31.00 -18.06 8.24
C GLY A 72 32.08 -17.28 7.49
N GLN A 73 32.14 -17.37 6.16
CA GLN A 73 33.13 -16.69 5.34
C GLN A 73 32.63 -15.30 4.90
N ARG A 74 33.57 -14.44 4.47
CA ARG A 74 33.28 -13.12 3.87
C ARG A 74 33.91 -13.06 2.48
N PRO A 75 33.26 -13.61 1.43
CA PRO A 75 33.75 -13.49 0.06
C PRO A 75 33.84 -12.02 -0.38
N GLU A 76 34.75 -11.70 -1.30
CA GLU A 76 34.83 -10.39 -1.91
C GLU A 76 33.48 -9.96 -2.50
N GLY A 77 33.15 -8.67 -2.34
CA GLY A 77 31.88 -8.11 -2.82
C GLY A 77 30.66 -8.32 -1.91
N THR A 78 30.83 -8.97 -0.76
CA THR A 78 29.74 -9.14 0.22
C THR A 78 29.69 -8.05 1.28
N ASP A 79 30.59 -7.07 1.24
CA ASP A 79 30.56 -5.91 2.16
C ASP A 79 29.46 -4.93 1.77
N LEU A 80 28.33 -5.08 2.46
CA LEU A 80 27.25 -4.12 2.35
C LEU A 80 27.56 -2.88 3.19
N ARG A 81 27.24 -1.70 2.66
CA ARG A 81 27.29 -0.45 3.44
C ARG A 81 26.13 -0.44 4.43
N THR A 82 26.38 -0.92 5.64
CA THR A 82 25.44 -0.93 6.75
C THR A 82 25.94 -0.03 7.88
N GLU A 83 25.07 0.34 8.81
CA GLU A 83 25.44 1.15 9.98
C GLU A 83 26.41 0.42 10.93
N ARG A 84 26.51 -0.89 10.83
CA ARG A 84 27.38 -1.74 11.64
C ARG A 84 28.17 -2.70 10.75
N PRO A 85 29.39 -3.09 11.18
CA PRO A 85 30.14 -4.13 10.46
C PRO A 85 29.30 -5.41 10.34
N THR A 86 29.28 -5.99 9.15
CA THR A 86 28.64 -7.29 8.90
C THR A 86 29.56 -8.44 9.34
N GLY A 87 28.98 -9.53 9.83
CA GLY A 87 29.67 -10.79 10.09
C GLY A 87 29.90 -11.61 8.81
N GLY A 88 30.26 -12.88 8.97
CA GLY A 88 30.28 -13.86 7.88
C GLY A 88 28.89 -14.18 7.36
N LEU A 89 28.81 -14.79 6.18
CA LEU A 89 27.54 -15.24 5.60
C LEU A 89 26.86 -16.26 6.51
N LEU A 90 25.55 -16.16 6.64
CA LEU A 90 24.72 -17.06 7.43
C LEU A 90 23.84 -17.89 6.48
N ASN A 91 23.90 -19.21 6.62
CA ASN A 91 22.98 -20.09 5.91
C ASN A 91 21.60 -20.09 6.56
N ALA A 92 20.55 -20.22 5.76
CA ALA A 92 19.20 -20.46 6.25
C ALA A 92 19.10 -21.85 6.89
N PRO A 93 18.70 -21.99 8.17
CA PRO A 93 18.68 -23.27 8.87
C PRO A 93 17.47 -24.16 8.49
N TYR A 94 16.55 -23.62 7.72
CA TYR A 94 15.26 -24.24 7.40
C TYR A 94 15.33 -25.14 6.16
N LYS A 95 14.51 -26.20 6.18
CA LYS A 95 14.39 -27.12 5.07
C LYS A 95 13.47 -26.57 4.00
N TYR A 96 13.82 -26.84 2.75
CA TYR A 96 13.01 -26.52 1.59
C TYR A 96 12.48 -27.81 0.95
N THR A 97 11.21 -27.80 0.59
CA THR A 97 10.57 -28.85 -0.21
C THR A 97 9.92 -28.24 -1.44
N ARG A 98 9.75 -29.06 -2.49
CA ARG A 98 9.06 -28.62 -3.71
C ARG A 98 7.57 -28.87 -3.55
N HIS A 99 6.76 -27.88 -3.94
CA HIS A 99 5.30 -27.89 -3.80
C HIS A 99 4.62 -27.60 -5.12
N GLY A 100 3.39 -28.13 -5.26
CA GLY A 100 2.56 -27.96 -6.45
C GLY A 100 3.11 -28.62 -7.71
N GLN A 101 2.41 -28.45 -8.81
CA GLN A 101 2.85 -28.89 -10.15
C GLN A 101 4.02 -28.02 -10.66
N SER A 102 4.06 -26.75 -10.26
CA SER A 102 5.13 -25.80 -10.54
C SER A 102 6.48 -26.22 -9.95
N GLY A 103 6.47 -27.09 -8.94
CA GLY A 103 7.68 -27.49 -8.21
C GLY A 103 8.36 -26.36 -7.46
N LEU A 104 7.61 -25.32 -7.05
CA LEU A 104 8.13 -24.15 -6.35
C LEU A 104 8.76 -24.56 -5.02
N PRO A 105 10.06 -24.25 -4.77
CA PRO A 105 10.68 -24.52 -3.49
C PRO A 105 10.18 -23.53 -2.44
N ILE A 106 9.59 -24.06 -1.37
CA ILE A 106 9.05 -23.29 -0.24
C ILE A 106 9.61 -23.85 1.06
N SER A 107 9.99 -22.98 1.96
CA SER A 107 10.50 -23.30 3.29
C SER A 107 9.43 -23.93 4.18
N GLU A 108 9.85 -24.80 5.10
CA GLU A 108 8.98 -25.38 6.14
C GLU A 108 8.33 -24.35 7.06
N LEU A 109 8.81 -23.10 7.05
CA LEU A 109 8.20 -21.99 7.79
C LEU A 109 6.84 -21.54 7.21
N LEU A 110 6.55 -21.92 5.96
CA LEU A 110 5.35 -21.47 5.24
C LEU A 110 4.41 -22.61 4.85
N PRO A 111 3.97 -23.48 5.80
CA PRO A 111 3.20 -24.68 5.48
C PRO A 111 1.82 -24.38 4.89
N HIS A 112 1.24 -23.24 5.23
CA HIS A 112 -0.05 -22.81 4.69
C HIS A 112 0.08 -22.20 3.30
N THR A 113 1.10 -21.37 3.07
CA THR A 113 1.41 -20.76 1.77
C THR A 113 1.78 -21.82 0.75
N ALA A 114 2.45 -22.89 1.17
CA ALA A 114 2.85 -24.01 0.32
C ALA A 114 1.66 -24.71 -0.38
N LYS A 115 0.45 -24.63 0.19
CA LYS A 115 -0.78 -25.17 -0.42
C LYS A 115 -1.21 -24.42 -1.68
N PHE A 116 -0.72 -23.20 -1.87
CA PHE A 116 -1.02 -22.32 -2.99
C PHE A 116 0.17 -22.15 -3.94
N ALA A 117 1.10 -23.10 -3.96
CA ALA A 117 2.35 -23.01 -4.72
C ALA A 117 2.12 -22.71 -6.21
N ASP A 118 1.08 -23.30 -6.81
CA ASP A 118 0.75 -23.13 -8.22
C ASP A 118 0.08 -21.77 -8.53
N ASP A 119 -0.43 -21.07 -7.52
CA ASP A 119 -1.00 -19.74 -7.65
C ASP A 119 0.02 -18.62 -7.38
N LEU A 120 1.26 -18.97 -7.00
CA LEU A 120 2.29 -18.01 -6.63
C LEU A 120 3.22 -17.67 -7.79
N CYS A 121 3.48 -16.37 -7.95
CA CYS A 121 4.56 -15.84 -8.76
C CYS A 121 5.63 -15.23 -7.85
N VAL A 122 6.80 -15.87 -7.73
CA VAL A 122 7.88 -15.44 -6.83
C VAL A 122 8.94 -14.65 -7.61
N LEU A 123 9.08 -13.36 -7.31
CA LEU A 123 10.09 -12.49 -7.89
C LEU A 123 11.32 -12.45 -6.99
N ARG A 124 12.37 -13.22 -7.31
CA ARG A 124 13.60 -13.37 -6.51
C ARG A 124 14.67 -12.33 -6.81
N SER A 125 14.55 -11.62 -7.93
CA SER A 125 15.55 -10.66 -8.40
C SER A 125 15.27 -9.21 -7.97
N VAL A 126 14.26 -8.98 -7.14
CA VAL A 126 13.94 -7.64 -6.62
C VAL A 126 15.00 -7.25 -5.59
N HIS A 127 15.56 -6.05 -5.73
CA HIS A 127 16.58 -5.50 -4.84
C HIS A 127 16.37 -4.02 -4.58
N THR A 128 17.08 -3.48 -3.61
CA THR A 128 17.13 -2.05 -3.29
C THR A 128 18.55 -1.64 -2.95
N ASP A 129 18.89 -0.38 -3.21
CA ASP A 129 20.22 0.18 -2.95
C ASP A 129 20.38 0.65 -1.48
N ASN A 130 19.31 0.63 -0.69
CA ASN A 130 19.34 1.11 0.67
C ASN A 130 18.92 0.01 1.67
N PRO A 131 19.83 -0.42 2.57
CA PRO A 131 19.56 -1.46 3.55
C PRO A 131 18.80 -0.96 4.79
N ASN A 132 18.62 0.36 4.95
CA ASN A 132 17.98 0.96 6.12
C ASN A 132 16.45 0.80 6.04
N HIS A 133 15.83 0.32 7.14
CA HIS A 133 14.39 0.07 7.21
C HIS A 133 13.53 1.28 6.82
N GLY A 134 13.83 2.49 7.32
CA GLY A 134 13.01 3.66 7.06
C GLY A 134 12.87 4.01 5.58
N PRO A 135 13.94 4.25 4.84
CA PRO A 135 13.91 4.46 3.39
C PRO A 135 13.37 3.27 2.61
N ALA A 136 13.72 2.04 3.02
CA ALA A 136 13.26 0.83 2.35
C ALA A 136 11.73 0.63 2.47
N LEU A 137 11.14 0.94 3.63
CA LEU A 137 9.69 0.94 3.83
C LEU A 137 8.98 1.92 2.89
N LEU A 138 9.54 3.13 2.73
CA LEU A 138 9.01 4.13 1.79
C LEU A 138 9.13 3.63 0.34
N LEU A 139 10.29 3.07 -0.04
CA LEU A 139 10.47 2.55 -1.38
C LEU A 139 9.44 1.46 -1.71
N MET A 140 9.20 0.51 -0.79
CA MET A 140 8.22 -0.57 -0.99
C MET A 140 6.77 -0.07 -1.08
N ASN A 141 6.38 0.92 -0.29
CA ASN A 141 4.99 1.38 -0.23
C ASN A 141 4.70 2.54 -1.18
N ASN A 142 5.69 3.40 -1.45
CA ASN A 142 5.52 4.65 -2.18
C ASN A 142 6.35 4.72 -3.48
N GLY A 143 7.22 3.74 -3.74
CA GLY A 143 8.08 3.72 -4.93
C GLY A 143 9.27 4.68 -4.88
N THR A 144 9.48 5.39 -3.77
CA THR A 144 10.65 6.26 -3.54
C THR A 144 11.06 6.24 -2.08
N MET A 145 12.31 6.58 -1.80
CA MET A 145 12.84 6.66 -0.43
C MET A 145 12.42 7.95 0.31
N THR A 146 11.70 8.84 -0.34
CA THR A 146 11.24 10.12 0.22
C THR A 146 9.71 10.18 0.30
N PRO A 147 9.13 10.82 1.35
CA PRO A 147 7.69 10.82 1.59
C PRO A 147 6.94 11.85 0.73
N LYS A 148 7.32 12.02 -0.54
CA LYS A 148 6.77 13.06 -1.43
C LYS A 148 5.76 12.55 -2.44
N VAL A 149 5.60 11.24 -2.52
CA VAL A 149 4.69 10.61 -3.50
C VAL A 149 3.63 9.77 -2.81
N PRO A 150 2.47 9.59 -3.46
CA PRO A 150 1.41 8.76 -2.94
C PRO A 150 1.83 7.32 -2.79
N SER A 151 1.26 6.64 -1.81
CA SER A 151 1.42 5.21 -1.64
C SER A 151 0.75 4.42 -2.76
N MET A 152 1.16 3.16 -2.94
CA MET A 152 0.58 2.25 -3.92
C MET A 152 -0.95 2.17 -3.80
N GLY A 153 -1.49 2.01 -2.59
CA GLY A 153 -2.94 1.96 -2.38
C GLY A 153 -3.65 3.27 -2.72
N ALA A 154 -3.02 4.42 -2.46
CA ALA A 154 -3.56 5.72 -2.85
C ALA A 154 -3.62 5.87 -4.39
N TRP A 155 -2.59 5.43 -5.11
CA TRP A 155 -2.60 5.39 -6.57
C TRP A 155 -3.67 4.46 -7.14
N MET A 156 -3.84 3.29 -6.53
CA MET A 156 -4.87 2.34 -6.94
C MET A 156 -6.28 2.91 -6.75
N SER A 157 -6.55 3.50 -5.59
CA SER A 157 -7.80 4.19 -5.32
C SER A 157 -8.05 5.34 -6.30
N TYR A 158 -7.03 6.14 -6.61
CA TYR A 158 -7.14 7.25 -7.56
C TYR A 158 -7.38 6.78 -9.00
N GLY A 159 -6.67 5.74 -9.44
CA GLY A 159 -6.72 5.27 -10.82
C GLY A 159 -7.90 4.37 -11.14
N LEU A 160 -8.33 3.53 -10.20
CA LEU A 160 -9.37 2.51 -10.39
C LEU A 160 -10.71 2.90 -9.74
N GLY A 161 -10.71 3.85 -8.80
CA GLY A 161 -11.91 4.21 -8.05
C GLY A 161 -12.26 3.20 -6.97
N THR A 162 -13.54 3.12 -6.63
CA THR A 162 -14.09 2.20 -5.63
C THR A 162 -15.38 1.55 -6.13
N GLU A 163 -15.63 0.32 -5.72
CA GLU A 163 -16.91 -0.37 -5.94
C GLU A 163 -17.95 -0.03 -4.84
N ASN A 164 -17.52 0.64 -3.75
CA ASN A 164 -18.38 0.94 -2.60
C ASN A 164 -18.19 2.39 -2.15
N ASP A 165 -19.23 3.20 -2.35
CA ASP A 165 -19.23 4.63 -1.98
C ASP A 165 -19.38 4.88 -0.48
N ASN A 166 -19.73 3.86 0.30
CA ASN A 166 -19.98 3.98 1.73
C ASN A 166 -18.77 3.62 2.60
N LEU A 167 -17.75 3.05 2.00
CA LEU A 167 -16.51 2.65 2.66
C LEU A 167 -15.29 3.23 1.93
N PRO A 168 -14.18 3.47 2.65
CA PRO A 168 -12.93 3.88 2.01
C PRO A 168 -12.44 2.83 1.01
N ALA A 169 -11.98 3.27 -0.16
CA ALA A 169 -11.40 2.39 -1.17
C ALA A 169 -10.06 1.76 -0.73
N TYR A 170 -9.34 2.45 0.17
CA TYR A 170 -8.04 2.02 0.66
C TYR A 170 -8.03 1.90 2.19
N ILE A 171 -7.94 0.68 2.69
CA ILE A 171 -7.93 0.34 4.12
C ILE A 171 -6.57 -0.26 4.46
N VAL A 172 -6.01 0.17 5.60
CA VAL A 172 -4.73 -0.30 6.13
C VAL A 172 -4.95 -0.94 7.49
N LEU A 173 -4.78 -2.25 7.55
CA LEU A 173 -4.81 -3.02 8.79
C LEU A 173 -3.38 -3.14 9.34
N CYS A 174 -3.11 -2.63 10.53
CA CYS A 174 -1.79 -2.74 11.15
C CYS A 174 -1.92 -2.84 12.67
N PRO A 175 -1.26 -3.81 13.34
CA PRO A 175 -1.32 -3.99 14.79
C PRO A 175 -0.38 -2.99 15.47
N GLY A 176 -0.80 -1.75 15.63
CA GLY A 176 0.04 -0.67 16.11
C GLY A 176 0.58 0.21 14.98
N ARG A 177 1.49 1.11 15.31
CA ARG A 177 2.04 2.07 14.35
C ARG A 177 3.45 1.65 13.93
N PRO A 178 3.70 1.33 12.67
CA PRO A 178 5.04 1.01 12.19
C PRO A 178 5.94 2.25 12.16
N VAL A 179 7.23 2.04 12.02
CA VAL A 179 8.19 3.11 11.71
C VAL A 179 7.71 3.84 10.45
N ARG A 180 7.74 5.17 10.45
CA ARG A 180 7.21 6.02 9.36
C ARG A 180 5.68 6.03 9.20
N PHE A 181 4.96 5.33 10.01
CA PHE A 181 3.52 5.06 10.03
C PHE A 181 2.67 5.74 8.94
N SER A 182 1.93 6.79 9.19
CA SER A 182 0.95 7.32 8.22
C SER A 182 1.54 7.72 6.86
N ILE A 183 2.84 7.94 6.76
CA ILE A 183 3.52 8.24 5.51
C ILE A 183 3.53 7.04 4.55
N LEU A 184 3.49 5.81 5.09
CA LEU A 184 3.50 4.59 4.29
C LEU A 184 2.21 4.37 3.50
N TRP A 185 1.12 5.06 3.87
CA TRP A 185 -0.18 4.96 3.20
C TRP A 185 -0.80 6.33 2.91
N ASN A 186 0.06 7.34 2.71
CA ASN A 186 -0.40 8.69 2.43
C ASN A 186 -0.86 8.84 0.97
N SER A 187 -1.73 9.84 0.76
CA SER A 187 -2.15 10.27 -0.57
C SER A 187 -1.19 11.32 -1.17
N ALA A 188 -0.28 11.90 -0.37
CA ALA A 188 0.66 12.96 -0.75
C ALA A 188 -0.03 14.12 -1.52
N PHE A 189 0.28 14.28 -2.81
CA PHE A 189 -0.33 15.30 -3.67
C PHE A 189 -1.69 14.89 -4.28
N LEU A 190 -2.12 13.63 -4.10
CA LEU A 190 -3.47 13.23 -4.50
C LEU A 190 -4.52 13.73 -3.50
N PRO A 191 -5.78 13.89 -3.90
CA PRO A 191 -6.86 14.27 -2.99
C PRO A 191 -6.95 13.34 -1.77
N SER A 192 -7.34 13.91 -0.63
CA SER A 192 -7.31 13.23 0.67
C SER A 192 -8.26 12.02 0.79
N GLN A 193 -9.27 11.90 -0.05
CA GLN A 193 -10.14 10.73 -0.13
C GLN A 193 -9.39 9.43 -0.52
N HIS A 194 -8.23 9.56 -1.16
CA HIS A 194 -7.36 8.43 -1.51
C HIS A 194 -6.34 8.07 -0.43
N GLN A 195 -6.37 8.77 0.71
CA GLN A 195 -5.57 8.46 1.89
C GLN A 195 -5.98 7.11 2.46
N GLY A 196 -5.01 6.26 2.80
CA GLY A 196 -5.28 5.00 3.48
C GLY A 196 -5.93 5.22 4.86
N VAL A 197 -7.06 4.55 5.11
CA VAL A 197 -7.74 4.58 6.40
C VAL A 197 -7.14 3.52 7.30
N TYR A 198 -6.48 3.97 8.36
CA TYR A 198 -5.80 3.09 9.30
C TYR A 198 -6.78 2.49 10.32
N ILE A 199 -6.73 1.17 10.43
CA ILE A 199 -7.45 0.39 11.44
C ILE A 199 -6.44 -0.37 12.29
N ASN A 200 -6.45 -0.11 13.60
CA ASN A 200 -5.62 -0.84 14.55
C ASN A 200 -6.28 -2.18 14.90
N HIS A 201 -5.82 -3.27 14.30
CA HIS A 201 -6.37 -4.60 14.55
C HIS A 201 -5.67 -5.36 15.70
N SER A 202 -4.82 -4.72 16.49
CA SER A 202 -4.33 -5.31 17.75
C SER A 202 -5.47 -5.52 18.75
N LYS A 203 -6.58 -4.79 18.55
CA LYS A 203 -7.83 -4.94 19.29
C LYS A 203 -8.91 -5.39 18.33
N ILE A 204 -9.40 -6.61 18.50
CA ILE A 204 -10.33 -7.26 17.56
C ILE A 204 -11.78 -6.79 17.76
N ALA A 205 -12.09 -6.09 18.86
CA ALA A 205 -13.45 -5.58 19.10
C ALA A 205 -13.79 -4.45 18.11
N PRO A 206 -14.86 -4.55 17.30
CA PRO A 206 -15.19 -3.57 16.26
C PRO A 206 -15.25 -2.11 16.77
N LYS A 207 -15.80 -1.92 17.97
CA LYS A 207 -15.88 -0.59 18.61
C LYS A 207 -14.51 0.05 18.93
N GLU A 208 -13.47 -0.78 19.08
CA GLU A 208 -12.10 -0.34 19.39
C GLU A 208 -11.23 -0.26 18.14
N MET A 209 -11.56 -1.02 17.10
CA MET A 209 -10.85 -1.00 15.82
C MET A 209 -11.08 0.30 15.05
N ILE A 210 -12.30 0.83 15.09
CA ILE A 210 -12.67 2.06 14.41
C ILE A 210 -13.17 3.07 15.46
N PRO A 211 -12.25 3.82 16.10
CA PRO A 211 -12.63 4.83 17.07
C PRO A 211 -13.46 5.94 16.40
N TRP A 212 -14.40 6.49 17.16
CA TRP A 212 -15.25 7.59 16.71
C TRP A 212 -16.21 7.25 15.55
N LEU A 213 -16.46 5.99 15.29
CA LEU A 213 -17.42 5.55 14.28
C LEU A 213 -18.82 6.13 14.54
N ARG A 214 -19.19 6.33 15.80
CA ARG A 214 -20.45 6.96 16.18
C ARG A 214 -20.21 8.28 16.93
N ASN A 215 -21.03 9.29 16.61
CA ASN A 215 -21.03 10.53 17.35
C ASN A 215 -21.81 10.34 18.67
N ALA A 216 -21.11 10.48 19.79
CA ALA A 216 -21.74 10.29 21.11
C ALA A 216 -22.64 11.48 21.53
N LYS A 217 -22.51 12.65 20.90
CA LYS A 217 -23.20 13.89 21.29
C LYS A 217 -24.36 14.24 20.37
N LEU A 218 -24.32 13.83 19.11
CA LEU A 218 -25.31 14.19 18.10
C LEU A 218 -25.95 12.93 17.53
N GLY A 219 -27.28 12.90 17.49
CA GLY A 219 -28.01 11.90 16.72
C GLY A 219 -27.79 12.08 15.20
N PRO A 220 -28.06 11.03 14.39
CA PRO A 220 -27.75 11.04 12.94
C PRO A 220 -28.31 12.24 12.19
N ALA A 221 -29.56 12.63 12.45
CA ALA A 221 -30.21 13.77 11.78
C ALA A 221 -29.55 15.11 12.14
N ALA A 222 -29.11 15.29 13.39
CA ALA A 222 -28.43 16.50 13.81
C ALA A 222 -27.01 16.56 13.22
N GLN A 223 -26.32 15.44 13.18
CA GLN A 223 -25.01 15.33 12.55
C GLN A 223 -25.09 15.59 11.04
N ARG A 224 -26.12 15.09 10.34
CA ARG A 224 -26.34 15.37 8.92
C ARG A 224 -26.52 16.88 8.68
N ARG A 225 -27.38 17.55 9.46
CA ARG A 225 -27.57 19.00 9.34
C ARG A 225 -26.29 19.79 9.57
N GLN A 226 -25.47 19.38 10.54
CA GLN A 226 -24.17 20.00 10.78
C GLN A 226 -23.24 19.84 9.56
N LEU A 227 -23.19 18.65 9.00
CA LEU A 227 -22.38 18.37 7.81
C LEU A 227 -22.90 19.15 6.60
N ASP A 228 -24.21 19.21 6.38
CA ASP A 228 -24.82 19.99 5.29
C ASP A 228 -24.46 21.46 5.37
N LEU A 229 -24.49 22.06 6.57
CA LEU A 229 -24.07 23.45 6.79
C LEU A 229 -22.58 23.63 6.45
N MET A 230 -21.70 22.75 6.92
CA MET A 230 -20.29 22.81 6.60
C MET A 230 -20.05 22.69 5.10
N GLN A 231 -20.78 21.79 4.43
CA GLN A 231 -20.68 21.61 2.98
C GLN A 231 -21.18 22.82 2.19
N ALA A 232 -22.22 23.49 2.68
CA ALA A 232 -22.69 24.74 2.10
C ALA A 232 -21.63 25.85 2.17
N LEU A 233 -21.01 26.04 3.36
CA LEU A 233 -19.91 26.97 3.54
C LEU A 233 -18.68 26.64 2.68
N ASN A 234 -18.32 25.37 2.59
CA ASN A 234 -17.22 24.92 1.75
C ASN A 234 -17.49 25.18 0.26
N ARG A 235 -18.71 24.97 -0.22
CA ARG A 235 -19.10 25.28 -1.61
C ARG A 235 -19.02 26.76 -1.92
N GLU A 236 -19.49 27.60 -0.98
CA GLU A 236 -19.37 29.05 -1.13
C GLU A 236 -17.90 29.49 -1.19
N HIS A 237 -17.07 28.94 -0.29
CA HIS A 237 -15.63 29.19 -0.32
C HIS A 237 -14.99 28.77 -1.63
N LEU A 238 -15.31 27.59 -2.16
CA LEU A 238 -14.83 27.11 -3.47
C LEU A 238 -15.24 28.05 -4.61
N ALA A 239 -16.48 28.55 -4.59
CA ALA A 239 -16.97 29.48 -5.59
C ALA A 239 -16.18 30.81 -5.58
N THR A 240 -15.86 31.33 -4.38
CA THR A 240 -15.06 32.57 -4.23
C THR A 240 -13.58 32.37 -4.65
N GLN A 241 -13.05 31.16 -4.58
CA GLN A 241 -11.66 30.83 -4.97
C GLN A 241 -11.54 30.37 -6.44
N GLY A 242 -12.57 30.55 -7.25
CA GLY A 242 -12.55 30.16 -8.67
C GLY A 242 -12.82 28.67 -8.94
N GLY A 243 -13.32 27.92 -7.96
CA GLY A 243 -13.84 26.55 -8.14
C GLY A 243 -12.81 25.43 -8.23
N ALA A 244 -11.51 25.69 -8.06
CA ALA A 244 -10.44 24.74 -8.41
C ALA A 244 -9.61 24.20 -7.22
N ASP A 245 -10.10 24.24 -5.99
CA ASP A 245 -9.37 23.68 -4.84
C ASP A 245 -9.65 22.17 -4.67
N LEU A 246 -8.80 21.35 -5.31
CA LEU A 246 -8.87 19.89 -5.21
C LEU A 246 -8.66 19.36 -3.77
N ALA A 247 -7.92 20.08 -2.94
CA ALA A 247 -7.69 19.69 -1.56
C ALA A 247 -8.96 19.88 -0.72
N LEU A 248 -9.70 20.96 -0.93
CA LEU A 248 -10.98 21.19 -0.28
C LEU A 248 -12.05 20.22 -0.77
N GLN A 249 -12.12 19.95 -2.08
CA GLN A 249 -13.02 18.92 -2.64
C GLN A 249 -12.77 17.55 -2.02
N GLY A 250 -11.50 17.14 -1.95
CA GLY A 250 -11.12 15.85 -1.32
C GLY A 250 -11.50 15.77 0.16
N ARG A 251 -11.43 16.90 0.91
CA ARG A 251 -11.91 16.95 2.30
C ARG A 251 -13.42 16.80 2.41
N ILE A 252 -14.16 17.45 1.51
CA ILE A 252 -15.62 17.33 1.42
C ILE A 252 -16.00 15.85 1.23
N GLU A 253 -15.42 15.19 0.25
CA GLU A 253 -15.69 13.78 -0.06
C GLU A 253 -15.28 12.85 1.09
N ALA A 254 -14.13 13.10 1.72
CA ALA A 254 -13.68 12.32 2.89
C ALA A 254 -14.67 12.43 4.07
N MET A 255 -15.23 13.61 4.33
CA MET A 255 -16.22 13.82 5.38
C MET A 255 -17.55 13.13 5.07
N GLU A 256 -18.01 13.16 3.82
CA GLU A 256 -19.20 12.45 3.37
C GLU A 256 -19.03 10.93 3.50
N THR A 257 -17.88 10.41 3.10
CA THR A 257 -17.54 8.98 3.24
C THR A 257 -17.50 8.58 4.71
N ALA A 258 -16.89 9.40 5.58
CA ALA A 258 -16.86 9.15 7.02
C ALA A 258 -18.26 9.12 7.64
N TYR A 259 -19.17 9.97 7.17
CA TYR A 259 -20.57 9.95 7.61
C TYR A 259 -21.28 8.68 7.14
N ARG A 260 -21.17 8.30 5.86
CA ARG A 260 -21.78 7.07 5.32
C ARG A 260 -21.25 5.82 6.01
N MET A 261 -19.96 5.81 6.33
CA MET A 261 -19.29 4.70 7.02
C MET A 261 -19.89 4.38 8.40
N GLN A 262 -20.47 5.37 9.09
CA GLN A 262 -21.14 5.16 10.38
C GLN A 262 -22.34 4.21 10.31
N PHE A 263 -22.94 4.08 9.14
CA PHE A 263 -24.07 3.18 8.89
C PHE A 263 -23.63 1.89 8.22
N ALA A 264 -22.70 1.95 7.31
CA ALA A 264 -22.26 0.79 6.51
C ALA A 264 -21.27 -0.14 7.24
N ALA A 265 -20.53 0.36 8.23
CA ALA A 265 -19.52 -0.42 8.95
C ALA A 265 -20.04 -1.02 10.28
N THR A 266 -21.33 -0.93 10.55
CA THR A 266 -21.92 -1.43 11.81
C THR A 266 -22.64 -2.77 11.65
N ASP A 267 -22.79 -3.25 10.45
CA ASP A 267 -23.35 -4.53 10.05
C ASP A 267 -22.23 -5.53 9.72
#